data_b971612ab250707837d22a2af5a50f7b
#
_entry.id   b971612ab250707837d22a2af5a50f7b
#
_cell.length_a   1.000
_cell.length_b   1.000
_cell.length_c   1.000
_cell.angle_alpha   90.00
_cell.angle_beta   90.00
_cell.angle_gamma   90.00
#
_symmetry.space_group_name_H-M   'P 1'
#
loop_
_entity.id
_entity.type
_entity.pdbx_description
1 polymer ?
#
loop_
_entity_poly.entity_id
_entity_poly.type
_entity_poly.pdbx_seq_one_letter_code
_entity_poly.pdbx_strand_id
1 'polypeptide(L)'
;SIAAVKAPILVSRLIKAGAEVKCVITQSATNLVSPLSLSTLSRNKCYQDKDQWADSQTKPLHIALAEWAELIIVAPLSATSLSKFTSGSADGLLASILLASQSQIVMAAAMNTSMWENQSVKKNWNYVKTIDQVITLEPSAGLLACDRVGDGKMVNLDIIEMASESAFIFHAENKFLTKDLKDIRFLVSAGPTVED
;
A
#
# COMPACT_ATOMS: atom_id res chain seq x y z
N SER A 1 9.18 -1.95 6.56
CA SER A 1 9.61 -0.61 6.97
C SER A 1 8.96 -0.22 8.29
N ILE A 2 9.71 0.37 9.19
CA ILE A 2 9.16 0.89 10.47
C ILE A 2 8.00 1.86 10.23
N ALA A 3 7.94 2.50 9.07
CA ALA A 3 6.83 3.37 8.69
C ALA A 3 5.46 2.66 8.68
N ALA A 4 5.42 1.31 8.72
CA ALA A 4 4.18 0.55 8.85
C ALA A 4 3.35 0.92 10.09
N VAL A 5 3.99 1.41 11.16
CA VAL A 5 3.32 1.90 12.37
C VAL A 5 2.36 3.09 12.10
N LYS A 6 2.47 3.72 10.93
CA LYS A 6 1.56 4.79 10.50
C LYS A 6 0.31 4.27 9.78
N ALA A 7 0.29 3.00 9.36
CA ALA A 7 -0.84 2.43 8.62
C ALA A 7 -2.18 2.48 9.41
N PRO A 8 -2.23 2.23 10.73
CA PRO A 8 -3.46 2.38 11.50
C PRO A 8 -4.03 3.81 11.45
N ILE A 9 -3.15 4.82 11.46
CA ILE A 9 -3.58 6.23 11.38
C ILE A 9 -4.16 6.51 10.00
N LEU A 10 -3.49 6.06 8.93
CA LEU A 10 -3.98 6.21 7.55
C LEU A 10 -5.36 5.56 7.40
N VAL A 11 -5.52 4.31 7.84
CA VAL A 11 -6.80 3.59 7.81
C VAL A 11 -7.89 4.38 8.54
N SER A 12 -7.61 4.88 9.75
CA SER A 12 -8.57 5.68 10.52
C SER A 12 -8.99 6.96 9.78
N ARG A 13 -8.06 7.61 9.09
CA ARG A 13 -8.32 8.84 8.31
C ARG A 13 -9.20 8.54 7.11
N LEU A 14 -8.90 7.50 6.33
CA LEU A 14 -9.70 7.06 5.18
C LEU A 14 -11.15 6.68 5.59
N ILE A 15 -11.31 5.95 6.70
CA ILE A 15 -12.64 5.63 7.23
C ILE A 15 -13.41 6.89 7.63
N LYS A 16 -12.76 7.87 8.27
CA LYS A 16 -13.39 9.15 8.64
C LYS A 16 -13.76 9.99 7.41
N ALA A 17 -13.03 9.85 6.32
CA ALA A 17 -13.35 10.48 5.04
C ALA A 17 -14.48 9.74 4.26
N GLY A 18 -15.05 8.67 4.83
CA GLY A 18 -16.20 7.95 4.27
C GLY A 18 -15.84 6.73 3.40
N ALA A 19 -14.56 6.40 3.26
CA ALA A 19 -14.13 5.27 2.44
C ALA A 19 -14.46 3.92 3.10
N GLU A 20 -14.75 2.89 2.32
CA GLU A 20 -14.71 1.51 2.76
C GLU A 20 -13.29 0.96 2.60
N VAL A 21 -12.67 0.49 3.69
CA VAL A 21 -11.27 0.08 3.70
C VAL A 21 -11.14 -1.40 4.04
N LYS A 22 -10.43 -2.18 3.22
CA LYS A 22 -9.90 -3.50 3.56
C LYS A 22 -8.40 -3.43 3.68
N CYS A 23 -7.84 -4.11 4.68
CA CYS A 23 -6.42 -4.12 4.94
C CYS A 23 -5.80 -5.45 4.55
N VAL A 24 -4.62 -5.38 3.92
CA VAL A 24 -3.76 -6.54 3.67
C VAL A 24 -2.43 -6.28 4.36
N ILE A 25 -2.02 -7.19 5.23
CA ILE A 25 -0.77 -7.08 5.98
C ILE A 25 0.16 -8.25 5.65
N THR A 26 1.39 -7.94 5.30
CA THR A 26 2.41 -8.96 5.06
C THR A 26 2.91 -9.56 6.37
N GLN A 27 3.45 -10.79 6.32
CA GLN A 27 3.96 -11.46 7.52
C GLN A 27 4.99 -10.62 8.28
N SER A 28 5.93 -9.96 7.59
CA SER A 28 6.93 -9.12 8.26
C SER A 28 6.32 -7.86 8.91
N ALA A 29 5.25 -7.33 8.36
CA ALA A 29 4.59 -6.15 8.94
C ALA A 29 3.82 -6.48 10.23
N THR A 30 3.45 -7.75 10.47
CA THR A 30 2.79 -8.16 11.72
C THR A 30 3.69 -7.99 12.95
N ASN A 31 5.00 -7.91 12.77
CA ASN A 31 5.94 -7.60 13.85
C ASN A 31 5.88 -6.13 14.30
N LEU A 32 5.28 -5.25 13.51
CA LEU A 32 5.23 -3.80 13.77
C LEU A 32 3.81 -3.30 14.02
N VAL A 33 2.83 -3.92 13.40
CA VAL A 33 1.42 -3.51 13.45
C VAL A 33 0.55 -4.74 13.69
N SER A 34 -0.35 -4.63 14.66
CA SER A 34 -1.30 -5.72 14.92
C SER A 34 -2.36 -5.80 13.81
N PRO A 35 -2.60 -6.98 13.21
CA PRO A 35 -3.75 -7.20 12.34
C PRO A 35 -5.08 -6.84 13.00
N LEU A 36 -5.20 -7.04 14.31
CA LEU A 36 -6.38 -6.67 15.08
C LEU A 36 -6.61 -5.16 15.08
N SER A 37 -5.56 -4.34 15.23
CA SER A 37 -5.68 -2.89 15.16
C SER A 37 -6.21 -2.43 13.80
N LEU A 38 -5.69 -3.01 12.70
CA LEU A 38 -6.14 -2.70 11.35
C LEU A 38 -7.58 -3.15 11.12
N SER A 39 -7.96 -4.35 11.58
CA SER A 39 -9.35 -4.84 11.48
C SER A 39 -10.33 -3.97 12.23
N THR A 40 -9.98 -3.56 13.46
CA THR A 40 -10.85 -2.71 14.30
C THR A 40 -11.06 -1.34 13.66
N LEU A 41 -9.99 -0.73 13.15
CA LEU A 41 -10.07 0.62 12.56
C LEU A 41 -10.77 0.61 11.19
N SER A 42 -10.53 -0.40 10.35
CA SER A 42 -11.18 -0.54 9.05
C SER A 42 -12.60 -1.07 9.14
N ARG A 43 -13.01 -1.64 10.29
CA ARG A 43 -14.28 -2.36 10.48
C ARG A 43 -14.44 -3.56 9.53
N ASN A 44 -13.33 -4.03 8.97
CA ASN A 44 -13.23 -5.14 8.05
C ASN A 44 -12.13 -6.10 8.49
N LYS A 45 -12.16 -7.34 8.01
CA LYS A 45 -11.05 -8.28 8.22
C LYS A 45 -9.75 -7.70 7.69
N CYS A 46 -8.66 -7.83 8.44
CA CYS A 46 -7.30 -7.63 7.96
C CYS A 46 -6.76 -8.96 7.40
N TYR A 47 -6.50 -8.99 6.11
CA TYR A 47 -6.08 -10.19 5.39
C TYR A 47 -4.57 -10.39 5.46
N GLN A 48 -4.15 -11.66 5.51
CA GLN A 48 -2.77 -12.11 5.59
C GLN A 48 -2.50 -13.19 4.55
N ASP A 49 -1.24 -13.52 4.29
CA ASP A 49 -0.85 -14.57 3.33
C ASP A 49 -1.53 -15.92 3.63
N LYS A 50 -1.68 -16.28 4.92
CA LYS A 50 -2.37 -17.51 5.36
C LYS A 50 -3.85 -17.58 4.96
N ASP A 51 -4.50 -16.44 4.72
CA ASP A 51 -5.91 -16.39 4.33
C ASP A 51 -6.12 -16.73 2.85
N GLN A 52 -5.06 -16.71 2.05
CA GLN A 52 -5.13 -16.95 0.61
C GLN A 52 -5.65 -18.35 0.24
N TRP A 53 -5.43 -19.32 1.11
CA TRP A 53 -5.76 -20.71 0.89
C TRP A 53 -6.83 -21.24 1.86
N ALA A 54 -7.67 -20.36 2.40
CA ALA A 54 -8.75 -20.76 3.28
C ALA A 54 -9.89 -21.45 2.50
N ASP A 55 -10.32 -22.61 3.00
CA ASP A 55 -11.34 -23.49 2.36
C ASP A 55 -12.72 -22.82 2.14
N SER A 56 -12.99 -21.73 2.83
CA SER A 56 -14.28 -21.02 2.77
C SER A 56 -14.47 -20.12 1.55
N GLN A 57 -13.50 -20.07 0.62
CA GLN A 57 -13.52 -19.12 -0.48
C GLN A 57 -13.93 -19.81 -1.80
N THR A 58 -15.01 -19.33 -2.39
CA THR A 58 -15.47 -19.75 -3.73
C THR A 58 -14.69 -19.10 -4.87
N LYS A 59 -13.93 -18.03 -4.58
CA LYS A 59 -13.07 -17.30 -5.52
C LYS A 59 -11.69 -17.09 -4.89
N PRO A 60 -10.58 -17.20 -5.63
CA PRO A 60 -9.25 -16.91 -5.09
C PRO A 60 -9.21 -15.53 -4.43
N LEU A 61 -8.73 -15.45 -3.18
CA LEU A 61 -8.80 -14.24 -2.36
C LEU A 61 -8.14 -13.03 -3.03
N HIS A 62 -6.97 -13.22 -3.66
CA HIS A 62 -6.27 -12.14 -4.35
C HIS A 62 -7.09 -11.56 -5.51
N ILE A 63 -7.84 -12.39 -6.24
CA ILE A 63 -8.74 -11.94 -7.30
C ILE A 63 -9.92 -11.17 -6.70
N ALA A 64 -10.55 -11.73 -5.65
CA ALA A 64 -11.69 -11.09 -5.01
C ALA A 64 -11.33 -9.70 -4.44
N LEU A 65 -10.12 -9.55 -3.85
CA LEU A 65 -9.66 -8.27 -3.32
C LEU A 65 -9.22 -7.30 -4.42
N ALA A 66 -8.58 -7.79 -5.49
CA ALA A 66 -8.17 -6.97 -6.61
C ALA A 66 -9.38 -6.37 -7.37
N GLU A 67 -10.45 -7.17 -7.57
CA GLU A 67 -11.68 -6.69 -8.21
C GLU A 67 -12.55 -5.83 -7.30
N TRP A 68 -12.47 -6.04 -5.97
CA TRP A 68 -13.23 -5.25 -5.01
C TRP A 68 -12.67 -3.84 -4.89
N ALA A 69 -11.35 -3.67 -4.95
CA ALA A 69 -10.69 -2.38 -4.74
C ALA A 69 -10.88 -1.45 -5.94
N GLU A 70 -11.30 -0.23 -5.72
CA GLU A 70 -11.31 0.87 -6.70
C GLU A 70 -10.00 1.64 -6.69
N LEU A 71 -9.29 1.59 -5.55
CA LEU A 71 -7.94 2.12 -5.39
C LEU A 71 -7.16 1.26 -4.42
N ILE A 72 -5.88 1.02 -4.72
CA ILE A 72 -4.96 0.30 -3.84
C ILE A 72 -3.92 1.29 -3.33
N ILE A 73 -3.70 1.30 -2.02
CA ILE A 73 -2.65 2.10 -1.38
C ILE A 73 -1.62 1.16 -0.75
N VAL A 74 -0.37 1.24 -1.20
CA VAL A 74 0.76 0.52 -0.61
C VAL A 74 1.58 1.50 0.22
N ALA A 75 1.34 1.53 1.52
CA ALA A 75 1.95 2.48 2.45
C ALA A 75 2.29 1.83 3.81
N PRO A 76 3.59 1.60 4.07
CA PRO A 76 4.75 1.87 3.22
C PRO A 76 4.96 0.81 2.13
N LEU A 77 5.55 1.22 1.00
CA LEU A 77 6.16 0.31 0.03
C LEU A 77 7.62 0.08 0.43
N SER A 78 7.98 -1.16 0.73
CA SER A 78 9.36 -1.57 1.00
C SER A 78 10.10 -1.97 -0.28
N ALA A 79 11.44 -2.05 -0.22
CA ALA A 79 12.26 -2.56 -1.33
C ALA A 79 11.84 -3.99 -1.74
N THR A 80 11.47 -4.84 -0.77
CA THR A 80 11.01 -6.22 -1.05
C THR A 80 9.70 -6.22 -1.84
N SER A 81 8.69 -5.44 -1.42
CA SER A 81 7.41 -5.37 -2.14
C SER A 81 7.57 -4.75 -3.52
N LEU A 82 8.41 -3.72 -3.64
CA LEU A 82 8.77 -3.11 -4.91
C LEU A 82 9.42 -4.13 -5.86
N SER A 83 10.40 -4.89 -5.36
CA SER A 83 11.09 -5.92 -6.16
C SER A 83 10.14 -7.02 -6.62
N LYS A 84 9.27 -7.53 -5.74
CA LYS A 84 8.26 -8.54 -6.10
C LYS A 84 7.33 -8.03 -7.21
N PHE A 85 6.82 -6.82 -7.08
CA PHE A 85 5.94 -6.23 -8.08
C PHE A 85 6.65 -6.06 -9.44
N THR A 86 7.86 -5.48 -9.46
CA THR A 86 8.61 -5.21 -10.70
C THR A 86 9.12 -6.46 -11.39
N SER A 87 9.35 -7.56 -10.65
CA SER A 87 9.75 -8.85 -11.22
C SER A 87 8.56 -9.73 -11.63
N GLY A 88 7.32 -9.30 -11.41
CA GLY A 88 6.13 -10.11 -11.67
C GLY A 88 5.98 -11.31 -10.71
N SER A 89 6.60 -11.25 -9.53
CA SER A 89 6.50 -12.33 -8.54
C SER A 89 5.17 -12.26 -7.80
N ALA A 90 4.37 -13.33 -7.90
CA ALA A 90 3.11 -13.50 -7.15
C ALA A 90 3.31 -14.11 -5.76
N ASP A 91 4.52 -13.97 -5.16
CA ASP A 91 4.85 -14.52 -3.86
C ASP A 91 4.20 -13.69 -2.74
N GLY A 92 3.13 -14.23 -2.17
CA GLY A 92 2.30 -13.63 -1.13
C GLY A 92 1.05 -12.91 -1.63
N LEU A 93 0.10 -12.71 -0.72
CA LEU A 93 -1.22 -12.15 -1.03
C LEU A 93 -1.14 -10.74 -1.64
N LEU A 94 -0.32 -9.85 -1.06
CA LEU A 94 -0.14 -8.50 -1.58
C LEU A 94 0.37 -8.49 -3.01
N ALA A 95 1.44 -9.23 -3.30
CA ALA A 95 2.03 -9.26 -4.64
C ALA A 95 1.03 -9.81 -5.68
N SER A 96 0.29 -10.86 -5.33
CA SER A 96 -0.77 -11.43 -6.17
C SER A 96 -1.90 -10.44 -6.46
N ILE A 97 -2.31 -9.66 -5.45
CA ILE A 97 -3.33 -8.60 -5.62
C ILE A 97 -2.83 -7.52 -6.58
N LEU A 98 -1.61 -7.02 -6.37
CA LEU A 98 -1.05 -5.95 -7.20
C LEU A 98 -0.92 -6.35 -8.67
N LEU A 99 -0.56 -7.62 -8.93
CA LEU A 99 -0.44 -8.15 -10.30
C LEU A 99 -1.81 -8.42 -10.96
N ALA A 100 -2.84 -8.72 -10.17
CA ALA A 100 -4.18 -9.02 -10.67
C ALA A 100 -5.07 -7.77 -10.82
N SER A 101 -4.71 -6.66 -10.19
CA SER A 101 -5.56 -5.47 -10.14
C SER A 101 -5.53 -4.66 -11.44
N GLN A 102 -6.69 -4.12 -11.80
CA GLN A 102 -6.87 -3.12 -12.85
C GLN A 102 -7.06 -1.70 -12.28
N SER A 103 -7.13 -1.57 -10.95
CA SER A 103 -7.36 -0.29 -10.26
C SER A 103 -6.08 0.52 -10.17
N GLN A 104 -6.20 1.83 -9.96
CA GLN A 104 -5.05 2.69 -9.67
C GLN A 104 -4.35 2.24 -8.39
N ILE A 105 -3.03 2.38 -8.35
CA ILE A 105 -2.20 1.98 -7.22
C ILE A 105 -1.36 3.17 -6.77
N VAL A 106 -1.53 3.61 -5.55
CA VAL A 106 -0.66 4.62 -4.90
C VAL A 106 0.43 3.89 -4.13
N MET A 107 1.68 4.15 -4.46
CA MET A 107 2.85 3.53 -3.84
C MET A 107 3.68 4.57 -3.07
N ALA A 108 3.63 4.54 -1.75
CA ALA A 108 4.41 5.41 -0.87
C ALA A 108 5.67 4.68 -0.38
N ALA A 109 6.81 4.96 -1.03
CA ALA A 109 8.06 4.30 -0.69
C ALA A 109 8.60 4.74 0.68
N ALA A 110 9.15 3.77 1.44
CA ALA A 110 9.85 4.03 2.69
C ALA A 110 10.85 2.92 3.00
N MET A 111 12.11 3.30 3.13
CA MET A 111 13.22 2.38 3.44
C MET A 111 14.43 3.17 3.93
N ASN A 112 15.47 2.47 4.38
CA ASN A 112 16.73 3.12 4.71
C ASN A 112 17.30 3.89 3.49
N THR A 113 17.97 5.02 3.72
CA THR A 113 18.57 5.85 2.65
C THR A 113 19.52 5.07 1.76
N SER A 114 20.40 4.24 2.36
CA SER A 114 21.34 3.43 1.56
C SER A 114 20.63 2.41 0.67
N MET A 115 19.50 1.86 1.13
CA MET A 115 18.64 1.01 0.30
C MET A 115 17.97 1.82 -0.81
N TRP A 116 17.43 3.00 -0.49
CA TRP A 116 16.80 3.87 -1.45
C TRP A 116 17.74 4.30 -2.58
N GLU A 117 19.02 4.59 -2.23
CA GLU A 117 20.05 4.98 -3.20
C GLU A 117 20.67 3.79 -3.95
N ASN A 118 20.35 2.56 -3.55
CA ASN A 118 20.86 1.37 -4.23
C ASN A 118 20.36 1.31 -5.69
N GLN A 119 21.27 1.03 -6.61
CA GLN A 119 20.98 0.99 -8.05
C GLN A 119 19.85 0.03 -8.42
N SER A 120 19.75 -1.13 -7.76
CA SER A 120 18.68 -2.09 -8.00
C SER A 120 17.31 -1.54 -7.58
N VAL A 121 17.24 -0.81 -6.46
CA VAL A 121 16.02 -0.16 -5.98
C VAL A 121 15.64 0.98 -6.92
N LYS A 122 16.59 1.84 -7.31
CA LYS A 122 16.33 2.93 -8.26
C LYS A 122 15.87 2.41 -9.61
N LYS A 123 16.47 1.31 -10.12
CA LYS A 123 15.99 0.65 -11.35
C LYS A 123 14.52 0.22 -11.23
N ASN A 124 14.17 -0.47 -10.15
CA ASN A 124 12.81 -0.91 -9.91
C ASN A 124 11.84 0.27 -9.75
N TRP A 125 12.26 1.31 -9.03
CA TRP A 125 11.47 2.53 -8.85
C TRP A 125 11.22 3.27 -10.17
N ASN A 126 12.24 3.41 -11.01
CA ASN A 126 12.10 4.02 -12.32
C ASN A 126 11.18 3.20 -13.23
N TYR A 127 11.20 1.88 -13.11
CA TYR A 127 10.29 1.03 -13.85
C TYR A 127 8.82 1.26 -13.43
N VAL A 128 8.50 1.29 -12.13
CA VAL A 128 7.10 1.52 -11.72
C VAL A 128 6.58 2.90 -12.11
N LYS A 129 7.46 3.92 -12.25
CA LYS A 129 7.09 5.23 -12.78
C LYS A 129 6.60 5.19 -14.24
N THR A 130 6.91 4.15 -14.99
CA THR A 130 6.45 3.97 -16.39
C THR A 130 5.11 3.26 -16.49
N ILE A 131 4.54 2.82 -15.37
CA ILE A 131 3.28 2.09 -15.35
C ILE A 131 2.15 3.09 -15.11
N ASP A 132 1.31 3.33 -16.09
CA ASP A 132 0.21 4.34 -16.05
C ASP A 132 -0.75 4.14 -14.87
N GLN A 133 -0.88 2.90 -14.39
CA GLN A 133 -1.73 2.52 -13.26
C GLN A 133 -1.12 2.92 -11.91
N VAL A 134 0.16 3.33 -11.84
CA VAL A 134 0.87 3.53 -10.58
C VAL A 134 1.20 5.00 -10.34
N ILE A 135 0.71 5.53 -9.23
CA ILE A 135 1.11 6.83 -8.70
C ILE A 135 2.21 6.60 -7.67
N THR A 136 3.38 7.15 -7.95
CA THR A 136 4.57 6.96 -7.11
C THR A 136 4.80 8.14 -6.19
N LEU A 137 4.97 7.87 -4.90
CA LEU A 137 5.33 8.85 -3.87
C LEU A 137 6.73 8.51 -3.36
N GLU A 138 7.72 9.32 -3.74
CA GLU A 138 9.12 9.14 -3.31
C GLU A 138 9.26 9.39 -1.81
N PRO A 139 10.25 8.75 -1.16
CA PRO A 139 10.54 9.04 0.24
C PRO A 139 10.90 10.51 0.43
N SER A 140 10.51 11.07 1.56
CA SER A 140 10.92 12.43 1.97
C SER A 140 12.23 12.40 2.76
N ALA A 141 12.95 13.53 2.74
CA ALA A 141 14.09 13.76 3.62
C ALA A 141 13.64 13.84 5.09
N GLY A 142 14.48 13.39 6.00
CA GLY A 142 14.24 13.53 7.43
C GLY A 142 15.09 12.62 8.28
N LEU A 143 14.91 12.70 9.61
CA LEU A 143 15.51 11.79 10.56
C LEU A 143 14.87 10.41 10.41
N LEU A 144 15.68 9.40 10.19
CA LEU A 144 15.30 8.00 10.07
C LEU A 144 15.37 7.29 11.44
N ALA A 145 14.78 6.12 11.57
CA ALA A 145 14.81 5.32 12.77
C ALA A 145 16.23 4.83 13.17
N CYS A 146 17.21 4.92 12.26
CA CYS A 146 18.62 4.63 12.49
C CYS A 146 19.44 5.88 12.85
N ASP A 147 18.81 6.97 13.32
CA ASP A 147 19.42 8.25 13.70
C ASP A 147 20.22 8.96 12.58
N ARG A 148 20.02 8.56 11.33
CA ARG A 148 20.60 9.24 10.16
C ARG A 148 19.58 10.18 9.54
N VAL A 149 20.04 11.30 9.01
CA VAL A 149 19.24 12.22 8.20
C VAL A 149 19.45 11.86 6.71
N GLY A 150 18.37 11.66 5.99
CA GLY A 150 18.44 11.35 4.56
C GLY A 150 17.08 11.04 3.97
N ASP A 151 17.06 10.75 2.67
CA ASP A 151 15.85 10.36 1.93
C ASP A 151 15.54 8.89 2.20
N GLY A 152 14.41 8.64 2.83
CA GLY A 152 14.01 7.26 3.18
C GLY A 152 12.72 7.20 3.99
N LYS A 153 12.31 8.34 4.53
CA LYS A 153 11.10 8.47 5.34
C LYS A 153 9.85 8.46 4.44
N MET A 154 8.85 7.66 4.82
CA MET A 154 7.55 7.73 4.14
C MET A 154 7.00 9.16 4.19
N VAL A 155 6.50 9.66 3.07
CA VAL A 155 5.82 10.95 2.99
C VAL A 155 4.73 11.10 4.06
N ASN A 156 4.32 12.32 4.33
CA ASN A 156 3.23 12.59 5.26
C ASN A 156 1.92 11.96 4.77
N LEU A 157 1.06 11.57 5.70
CA LEU A 157 -0.22 10.93 5.37
C LEU A 157 -1.12 11.85 4.54
N ASP A 158 -1.04 13.17 4.74
CA ASP A 158 -1.78 14.15 3.92
C ASP A 158 -1.43 14.02 2.42
N ILE A 159 -0.15 13.80 2.09
CA ILE A 159 0.29 13.61 0.71
C ILE A 159 -0.28 12.30 0.13
N ILE A 160 -0.31 11.24 0.94
CA ILE A 160 -0.89 9.95 0.51
C ILE A 160 -2.39 10.11 0.26
N GLU A 161 -3.10 10.81 1.12
CA GLU A 161 -4.54 11.09 0.96
C GLU A 161 -4.80 11.93 -0.28
N MET A 162 -4.09 13.04 -0.47
CA MET A 162 -4.23 13.90 -1.66
C MET A 162 -3.93 13.12 -2.96
N ALA A 163 -2.89 12.28 -2.97
CA ALA A 163 -2.58 11.44 -4.12
C ALA A 163 -3.68 10.41 -4.39
N SER A 164 -4.28 9.86 -3.33
CA SER A 164 -5.37 8.89 -3.42
C SER A 164 -6.66 9.54 -3.95
N GLU A 165 -6.99 10.74 -3.50
CA GLU A 165 -8.11 11.54 -4.03
C GLU A 165 -7.89 11.89 -5.50
N SER A 166 -6.68 12.32 -5.86
CA SER A 166 -6.33 12.64 -7.25
C SER A 166 -6.40 11.41 -8.16
N ALA A 167 -5.92 10.25 -7.70
CA ALA A 167 -5.99 8.99 -8.42
C ALA A 167 -7.44 8.61 -8.73
N PHE A 168 -8.31 8.81 -7.76
CA PHE A 168 -9.73 8.51 -7.92
C PHE A 168 -10.42 9.47 -8.89
N ILE A 169 -10.13 10.78 -8.83
CA ILE A 169 -10.69 11.79 -9.73
C ILE A 169 -10.28 11.51 -11.18
N PHE A 170 -9.01 11.14 -11.42
CA PHE A 170 -8.50 10.81 -12.76
C PHE A 170 -9.18 9.57 -13.36
N HIS A 171 -9.53 8.61 -12.53
CA HIS A 171 -10.23 7.39 -12.96
C HIS A 171 -11.75 7.63 -13.11
N ALA A 172 -12.28 8.62 -12.39
CA ALA A 172 -13.70 9.00 -12.35
C ALA A 172 -14.08 10.09 -13.36
N GLU A 173 -13.25 10.44 -14.34
CA GLU A 173 -13.63 11.40 -15.41
C GLU A 173 -14.89 10.99 -16.18
N ASN A 174 -15.47 9.83 -15.84
CA ASN A 174 -16.80 9.41 -16.27
C ASN A 174 -17.88 9.36 -15.16
N LYS A 175 -17.60 9.75 -13.91
CA LYS A 175 -18.61 9.81 -12.83
C LYS A 175 -18.29 10.94 -11.82
N PHE A 176 -18.96 12.06 -12.02
CA PHE A 176 -19.29 13.12 -11.06
C PHE A 176 -18.34 13.43 -9.89
N LEU A 177 -17.70 14.62 -9.99
CA LEU A 177 -16.97 15.36 -8.97
C LEU A 177 -17.80 15.56 -7.70
N THR A 178 -17.59 14.77 -6.69
CA THR A 178 -17.84 15.16 -5.30
C THR A 178 -16.55 14.92 -4.51
N LYS A 179 -16.11 15.93 -3.76
CA LYS A 179 -14.91 15.91 -2.88
C LYS A 179 -15.05 14.98 -1.66
N ASP A 180 -15.78 13.89 -1.79
CA ASP A 180 -16.12 12.99 -0.71
C ASP A 180 -15.63 11.59 -1.08
N LEU A 181 -14.86 10.96 -0.20
CA LEU A 181 -14.43 9.58 -0.34
C LEU A 181 -15.57 8.59 -0.02
N LYS A 182 -16.79 9.10 0.10
CA LYS A 182 -17.96 8.31 0.39
C LYS A 182 -18.17 7.24 -0.67
N ASP A 183 -18.38 6.02 -0.19
CA ASP A 183 -18.62 4.82 -0.99
C ASP A 183 -17.42 4.32 -1.81
N ILE A 184 -16.20 4.89 -1.63
CA ILE A 184 -14.99 4.42 -2.29
C ILE A 184 -14.35 3.28 -1.50
N ARG A 185 -13.90 2.24 -2.19
CA ARG A 185 -13.29 1.04 -1.63
C ARG A 185 -11.77 1.07 -1.76
N PHE A 186 -11.08 1.19 -0.64
CA PHE A 186 -9.63 1.20 -0.57
C PHE A 186 -9.07 -0.12 -0.07
N LEU A 187 -8.03 -0.60 -0.74
CA LEU A 187 -7.16 -1.64 -0.22
C LEU A 187 -5.87 -0.99 0.29
N VAL A 188 -5.63 -1.05 1.59
CA VAL A 188 -4.41 -0.52 2.20
C VAL A 188 -3.51 -1.68 2.60
N SER A 189 -2.28 -1.62 2.14
CA SER A 189 -1.23 -2.59 2.47
C SER A 189 -0.18 -1.96 3.36
N ALA A 190 0.18 -2.66 4.43
CA ALA A 190 1.41 -2.44 5.18
C ALA A 190 2.44 -3.46 4.70
N GLY A 191 3.49 -2.98 4.05
CA GLY A 191 4.54 -3.80 3.47
C GLY A 191 5.54 -4.32 4.50
N PRO A 192 6.36 -5.34 4.14
CA PRO A 192 7.28 -5.99 5.05
C PRO A 192 8.48 -5.13 5.42
N THR A 193 9.04 -5.43 6.59
CA THR A 193 10.40 -5.11 6.95
C THR A 193 11.14 -6.40 7.24
N VAL A 194 12.16 -6.69 6.46
CA VAL A 194 13.30 -7.47 6.94
C VAL A 194 14.51 -6.60 6.68
N GLU A 195 15.05 -6.04 7.73
CA GLU A 195 16.42 -5.55 7.78
C GLU A 195 17.10 -6.49 8.77
N ASP A 196 17.99 -7.38 8.25
CA ASP A 196 19.01 -8.05 9.04
C ASP A 196 20.14 -7.05 9.33
#